data_900ad90fa6aca8a943bf2f4dab8d12a8
#
_entry.id   900ad90fa6aca8a943bf2f4dab8d12a8
#
_cell.length_a   1.000
_cell.length_b   1.000
_cell.length_c   1.000
_cell.angle_alpha   90.00
_cell.angle_beta   90.00
_cell.angle_gamma   90.00
#
_symmetry.space_group_name_H-M   'P 1'
#
loop_
_entity.id
_entity.type
_entity.pdbx_description
1 polymer ?
#
loop_
_entity_poly.entity_id
_entity_poly.type
_entity_poly.pdbx_seq_one_letter_code
_entity_poly.pdbx_strand_id
1 'polypeptide(L)'
;MEFNNFVFPAPNFEYHLLEILKEKMIFIPSKDNHYIPCLFLHNEKEISKNFIIFFHGNAEDMFYSNEMARALQEITGMNVIIVEYPGYSIYKGEANSTKILENTTIVYDFIKTQFNLEDNNMFVFGRSIGTSPAIYLASVRKPNALFVVSSFTSIRAVAGNLVGPLKYLLKQRFTSEEYIKNVTCPIFFVHGKSDPLIPYTETISLTKICKSKYELLTPSHMTHNDFDLYEDIIEPIQKFNENNCTIDNGKINIDDIKNDIDKLHKMPQEIEFYIRDLKDKVK
;
A
#
# COMPACT_ATOMS: atom_id res chain seq x y z
N MET A 1 16.02 -22.90 1.40
CA MET A 1 15.15 -22.40 2.47
C MET A 1 14.61 -21.05 2.05
N GLU A 2 13.32 -20.92 1.96
CA GLU A 2 12.72 -19.61 1.74
C GLU A 2 12.64 -18.90 3.09
N PHE A 3 13.47 -17.88 3.27
CA PHE A 3 13.46 -17.01 4.45
C PHE A 3 12.27 -16.03 4.41
N ASN A 4 11.09 -16.47 3.95
CA ASN A 4 9.93 -15.60 3.80
C ASN A 4 9.54 -14.93 5.12
N ASN A 5 9.47 -15.68 6.21
CA ASN A 5 9.12 -15.13 7.53
C ASN A 5 10.13 -14.14 8.09
N PHE A 6 11.38 -14.17 7.63
CA PHE A 6 12.37 -13.16 8.00
C PHE A 6 12.19 -11.85 7.21
N VAL A 7 11.83 -11.98 5.93
CA VAL A 7 11.59 -10.83 5.05
C VAL A 7 10.22 -10.22 5.28
N PHE A 8 9.24 -11.04 5.61
CA PHE A 8 7.83 -10.65 5.79
C PHE A 8 7.34 -11.11 7.18
N PRO A 9 7.78 -10.47 8.27
CA PRO A 9 7.24 -10.75 9.60
C PRO A 9 5.84 -10.17 9.71
N ALA A 10 4.82 -11.01 9.57
CA ALA A 10 3.45 -10.59 9.83
C ALA A 10 3.28 -10.22 11.32
N PRO A 11 2.54 -9.15 11.65
CA PRO A 11 2.22 -8.81 13.03
C PRO A 11 1.35 -9.88 13.68
N ASN A 12 1.27 -9.87 15.00
CA ASN A 12 0.27 -10.66 15.70
C ASN A 12 -1.12 -10.14 15.33
N PHE A 13 -2.03 -11.07 15.05
CA PHE A 13 -3.39 -10.72 14.68
C PHE A 13 -4.17 -10.13 15.86
N GLU A 14 -4.67 -8.92 15.69
CA GLU A 14 -5.41 -8.16 16.72
C GLU A 14 -6.91 -8.26 16.46
N TYR A 15 -7.55 -9.25 17.09
CA TYR A 15 -8.96 -9.55 16.87
C TYR A 15 -9.92 -8.35 17.12
N HIS A 16 -9.59 -7.50 18.09
CA HIS A 16 -10.43 -6.35 18.41
C HIS A 16 -10.47 -5.32 17.26
N LEU A 17 -9.37 -5.15 16.52
CA LEU A 17 -9.32 -4.26 15.36
C LEU A 17 -10.21 -4.78 14.22
N LEU A 18 -10.25 -6.10 14.02
CA LEU A 18 -11.18 -6.71 13.07
C LEU A 18 -12.63 -6.37 13.42
N GLU A 19 -13.05 -6.52 14.69
CA GLU A 19 -14.42 -6.22 15.10
C GLU A 19 -14.80 -4.75 14.90
N ILE A 20 -13.84 -3.84 15.06
CA ILE A 20 -14.05 -2.39 14.86
C ILE A 20 -14.17 -2.04 13.37
N LEU A 21 -13.36 -2.69 12.52
CA LEU A 21 -13.19 -2.28 11.13
C LEU A 21 -13.88 -3.21 10.11
N LYS A 22 -14.56 -4.28 10.57
CA LYS A 22 -15.19 -5.29 9.69
C LYS A 22 -16.16 -4.70 8.66
N GLU A 23 -16.90 -3.66 9.04
CA GLU A 23 -17.86 -2.99 8.13
C GLU A 23 -17.19 -2.18 7.02
N LYS A 24 -15.86 -1.96 7.12
CA LYS A 24 -15.04 -1.29 6.10
C LYS A 24 -14.25 -2.26 5.24
N MET A 25 -14.35 -3.55 5.54
CA MET A 25 -13.64 -4.58 4.78
C MET A 25 -14.35 -4.88 3.47
N ILE A 26 -13.56 -4.99 2.42
CA ILE A 26 -14.01 -5.50 1.13
C ILE A 26 -13.14 -6.68 0.70
N PHE A 27 -13.69 -7.55 -0.13
CA PHE A 27 -13.05 -8.78 -0.57
C PHE A 27 -13.00 -8.82 -2.09
N ILE A 28 -11.82 -8.60 -2.65
CA ILE A 28 -11.61 -8.53 -4.10
C ILE A 28 -11.27 -9.92 -4.63
N PRO A 29 -12.01 -10.46 -5.61
CA PRO A 29 -11.72 -11.77 -6.19
C PRO A 29 -10.32 -11.83 -6.82
N SER A 30 -9.54 -12.85 -6.48
CA SER A 30 -8.24 -13.13 -7.10
C SER A 30 -8.37 -14.19 -8.21
N LYS A 31 -7.29 -14.42 -8.97
CA LYS A 31 -7.28 -15.37 -10.08
C LYS A 31 -7.47 -16.84 -9.65
N ASP A 32 -7.15 -17.18 -8.41
CA ASP A 32 -7.14 -18.56 -7.91
C ASP A 32 -8.43 -18.91 -7.12
N ASN A 33 -9.53 -18.22 -7.38
CA ASN A 33 -10.80 -18.31 -6.63
C ASN A 33 -10.65 -17.99 -5.13
N HIS A 34 -9.59 -17.27 -4.77
CA HIS A 34 -9.41 -16.69 -3.44
C HIS A 34 -9.77 -15.22 -3.46
N TYR A 35 -9.83 -14.63 -2.30
CA TYR A 35 -10.14 -13.21 -2.15
C TYR A 35 -8.97 -12.47 -1.53
N ILE A 36 -8.75 -11.24 -1.99
CA ILE A 36 -7.79 -10.29 -1.44
C ILE A 36 -8.56 -9.41 -0.46
N PRO A 37 -8.32 -9.54 0.86
CA PRO A 37 -8.92 -8.63 1.83
C PRO A 37 -8.34 -7.24 1.67
N CYS A 38 -9.20 -6.23 1.77
CA CYS A 38 -8.82 -4.83 1.75
C CYS A 38 -9.68 -4.07 2.76
N LEU A 39 -9.18 -2.91 3.25
CA LEU A 39 -10.04 -1.92 3.90
C LEU A 39 -10.38 -0.82 2.91
N PHE A 40 -11.66 -0.50 2.82
CA PHE A 40 -12.18 0.58 2.00
C PHE A 40 -12.61 1.75 2.87
N LEU A 41 -11.80 2.81 2.85
CA LEU A 41 -12.06 4.04 3.57
C LEU A 41 -12.63 5.08 2.60
N HIS A 42 -13.83 5.52 2.87
CA HIS A 42 -14.54 6.54 2.08
C HIS A 42 -15.39 7.42 2.97
N ASN A 43 -15.86 8.53 2.46
CA ASN A 43 -16.87 9.31 3.12
C ASN A 43 -18.21 8.58 3.04
N GLU A 44 -18.94 8.49 4.17
CA GLU A 44 -20.20 7.73 4.25
C GLU A 44 -21.34 8.34 3.42
N LYS A 45 -21.26 9.63 3.08
CA LYS A 45 -22.28 10.33 2.32
C LYS A 45 -21.99 10.38 0.82
N GLU A 46 -20.72 10.44 0.46
CA GLU A 46 -20.29 10.64 -0.92
C GLU A 46 -18.98 9.91 -1.18
N ILE A 47 -18.93 9.12 -2.25
CA ILE A 47 -17.71 8.48 -2.71
C ILE A 47 -17.02 9.40 -3.73
N SER A 48 -15.76 9.75 -3.48
CA SER A 48 -14.92 10.48 -4.42
C SER A 48 -14.71 9.67 -5.71
N LYS A 49 -14.50 10.31 -6.83
CA LYS A 49 -13.96 9.63 -8.02
C LYS A 49 -12.47 9.32 -7.91
N ASN A 50 -11.74 9.89 -6.94
CA ASN A 50 -10.32 9.66 -6.78
C ASN A 50 -10.07 8.59 -5.71
N PHE A 51 -9.18 7.64 -6.01
CA PHE A 51 -8.85 6.50 -5.16
C PHE A 51 -7.35 6.38 -4.97
N ILE A 52 -6.92 6.18 -3.73
CA ILE A 52 -5.54 5.82 -3.36
C ILE A 52 -5.50 4.32 -3.10
N ILE A 53 -4.68 3.57 -3.84
CA ILE A 53 -4.34 2.19 -3.51
C ILE A 53 -3.14 2.23 -2.57
N PHE A 54 -3.33 1.75 -1.34
CA PHE A 54 -2.39 1.88 -0.24
C PHE A 54 -1.71 0.54 0.07
N PHE A 55 -0.38 0.53 0.04
CA PHE A 55 0.47 -0.60 0.41
C PHE A 55 1.21 -0.30 1.70
N HIS A 56 0.89 -1.04 2.74
CA HIS A 56 1.41 -0.85 4.10
C HIS A 56 2.86 -1.31 4.30
N GLY A 57 3.44 -0.97 5.44
CA GLY A 57 4.80 -1.36 5.81
C GLY A 57 4.92 -2.82 6.24
N ASN A 58 6.17 -3.24 6.50
CA ASN A 58 6.46 -4.55 7.05
C ASN A 58 6.11 -4.57 8.56
N ALA A 59 5.73 -5.74 9.08
CA ALA A 59 5.25 -5.88 10.45
C ALA A 59 4.02 -5.01 10.81
N GLU A 60 3.33 -4.50 9.80
CA GLU A 60 2.02 -3.86 9.84
C GLU A 60 1.01 -4.75 9.12
N ASP A 61 -0.26 -4.48 9.29
CA ASP A 61 -1.34 -5.01 8.49
C ASP A 61 -2.32 -3.89 8.09
N MET A 62 -3.38 -4.23 7.36
CA MET A 62 -4.36 -3.24 6.94
C MET A 62 -5.04 -2.53 8.13
N PHE A 63 -5.12 -3.17 9.29
CA PHE A 63 -5.76 -2.59 10.47
C PHE A 63 -4.86 -1.57 11.17
N TYR A 64 -3.57 -1.89 11.34
CA TYR A 64 -2.57 -0.96 11.91
C TYR A 64 -2.37 0.27 11.02
N SER A 65 -2.38 0.07 9.70
CA SER A 65 -2.19 1.15 8.74
C SER A 65 -3.41 2.06 8.57
N ASN A 66 -4.53 1.74 9.22
CA ASN A 66 -5.79 2.49 9.11
C ASN A 66 -5.65 3.95 9.57
N GLU A 67 -4.83 4.26 10.56
CA GLU A 67 -4.63 5.64 11.03
C GLU A 67 -4.04 6.53 9.93
N MET A 68 -2.92 6.12 9.33
CA MET A 68 -2.29 6.85 8.23
C MET A 68 -3.19 6.96 7.01
N ALA A 69 -3.90 5.88 6.68
CA ALA A 69 -4.82 5.87 5.56
C ALA A 69 -6.03 6.78 5.77
N ARG A 70 -6.55 6.89 7.00
CA ARG A 70 -7.59 7.86 7.37
C ARG A 70 -7.11 9.28 7.26
N ALA A 71 -5.92 9.59 7.76
CA ALA A 71 -5.33 10.92 7.63
C ALA A 71 -5.19 11.33 6.15
N LEU A 72 -4.76 10.40 5.28
CA LEU A 72 -4.75 10.62 3.82
C LEU A 72 -6.16 10.86 3.27
N GLN A 73 -7.13 10.04 3.65
CA GLN A 73 -8.52 10.18 3.23
C GLN A 73 -9.09 11.55 3.63
N GLU A 74 -8.90 11.94 4.87
CA GLU A 74 -9.46 13.18 5.43
C GLU A 74 -8.88 14.43 4.77
N ILE A 75 -7.56 14.47 4.58
CA ILE A 75 -6.90 15.67 4.04
C ILE A 75 -7.06 15.79 2.51
N THR A 76 -7.02 14.66 1.80
CA THR A 76 -7.11 14.67 0.32
C THR A 76 -8.55 14.60 -0.19
N GLY A 77 -9.50 14.16 0.64
CA GLY A 77 -10.86 13.86 0.22
C GLY A 77 -10.99 12.67 -0.75
N MET A 78 -9.91 11.91 -0.95
CA MET A 78 -9.90 10.72 -1.80
C MET A 78 -10.32 9.48 -1.01
N ASN A 79 -10.85 8.47 -1.69
CA ASN A 79 -11.05 7.17 -1.06
C ASN A 79 -9.72 6.43 -0.92
N VAL A 80 -9.57 5.60 0.10
CA VAL A 80 -8.35 4.80 0.29
C VAL A 80 -8.69 3.32 0.37
N ILE A 81 -7.99 2.51 -0.43
CA ILE A 81 -8.05 1.04 -0.40
C ILE A 81 -6.73 0.53 0.17
N ILE A 82 -6.74 0.04 1.41
CA ILE A 82 -5.56 -0.61 2.02
C ILE A 82 -5.57 -2.07 1.61
N VAL A 83 -4.52 -2.52 0.95
CA VAL A 83 -4.40 -3.88 0.42
C VAL A 83 -3.67 -4.77 1.41
N GLU A 84 -4.27 -5.91 1.79
CA GLU A 84 -3.63 -6.88 2.67
C GLU A 84 -2.68 -7.79 1.89
N TYR A 85 -1.62 -8.27 2.56
CA TYR A 85 -0.65 -9.20 1.98
C TYR A 85 -0.95 -10.65 2.37
N PRO A 86 -0.68 -11.64 1.48
CA PRO A 86 -0.81 -13.05 1.83
C PRO A 86 0.02 -13.40 3.07
N GLY A 87 -0.58 -14.09 4.03
CA GLY A 87 0.06 -14.44 5.31
C GLY A 87 -0.05 -13.38 6.40
N TYR A 88 -0.63 -12.21 6.10
CA TYR A 88 -0.88 -11.16 7.08
C TYR A 88 -2.34 -11.16 7.51
N SER A 89 -2.59 -10.83 8.79
CA SER A 89 -3.94 -10.65 9.35
C SER A 89 -4.88 -11.80 8.93
N ILE A 90 -5.97 -11.49 8.27
CA ILE A 90 -6.98 -12.46 7.81
C ILE A 90 -6.74 -13.02 6.41
N TYR A 91 -5.66 -12.64 5.73
CA TYR A 91 -5.34 -13.15 4.40
C TYR A 91 -4.52 -14.44 4.51
N LYS A 92 -5.22 -15.58 4.46
CA LYS A 92 -4.59 -16.91 4.53
C LYS A 92 -3.55 -17.10 3.42
N GLY A 93 -2.40 -17.67 3.78
CA GLY A 93 -1.33 -17.99 2.85
C GLY A 93 0.05 -17.70 3.42
N GLU A 94 1.04 -17.64 2.55
CA GLU A 94 2.40 -17.24 2.88
C GLU A 94 2.77 -15.97 2.11
N ALA A 95 3.43 -15.05 2.79
CA ALA A 95 3.93 -13.84 2.18
C ALA A 95 4.93 -14.19 1.07
N ASN A 96 4.61 -13.73 -0.14
CA ASN A 96 5.39 -14.01 -1.34
C ASN A 96 5.40 -12.76 -2.24
N SER A 97 6.59 -12.28 -2.57
CA SER A 97 6.74 -11.06 -3.37
C SER A 97 6.04 -11.14 -4.73
N THR A 98 6.06 -12.29 -5.39
CA THR A 98 5.37 -12.47 -6.69
C THR A 98 3.87 -12.33 -6.53
N LYS A 99 3.28 -12.98 -5.50
CA LYS A 99 1.85 -12.90 -5.24
C LYS A 99 1.41 -11.50 -4.81
N ILE A 100 2.24 -10.82 -4.00
CA ILE A 100 2.00 -9.42 -3.63
C ILE A 100 1.93 -8.54 -4.89
N LEU A 101 2.91 -8.67 -5.82
CA LEU A 101 2.92 -7.89 -7.06
C LEU A 101 1.73 -8.23 -7.98
N GLU A 102 1.34 -9.49 -8.08
CA GLU A 102 0.12 -9.89 -8.81
C GLU A 102 -1.13 -9.23 -8.22
N ASN A 103 -1.27 -9.28 -6.90
CA ASN A 103 -2.42 -8.70 -6.20
C ASN A 103 -2.53 -7.18 -6.44
N THR A 104 -1.42 -6.45 -6.58
CA THR A 104 -1.47 -5.00 -6.86
C THR A 104 -2.24 -4.68 -8.12
N THR A 105 -1.99 -5.43 -9.20
CA THR A 105 -2.65 -5.20 -10.49
C THR A 105 -4.10 -5.65 -10.46
N ILE A 106 -4.41 -6.76 -9.76
CA ILE A 106 -5.77 -7.24 -9.60
C ILE A 106 -6.62 -6.19 -8.87
N VAL A 107 -6.13 -5.68 -7.74
CA VAL A 107 -6.86 -4.66 -6.96
C VAL A 107 -7.05 -3.38 -7.77
N TYR A 108 -6.00 -2.89 -8.41
CA TYR A 108 -6.08 -1.68 -9.22
C TYR A 108 -7.11 -1.80 -10.35
N ASP A 109 -7.03 -2.85 -11.15
CA ASP A 109 -7.91 -3.08 -12.29
C ASP A 109 -9.35 -3.33 -11.83
N PHE A 110 -9.54 -4.05 -10.71
CA PHE A 110 -10.84 -4.29 -10.13
C PHE A 110 -11.51 -2.99 -9.67
N ILE A 111 -10.82 -2.18 -8.86
CA ILE A 111 -11.37 -0.90 -8.36
C ILE A 111 -11.68 0.04 -9.53
N LYS A 112 -10.77 0.14 -10.50
CA LYS A 112 -10.97 0.96 -11.69
C LYS A 112 -12.25 0.54 -12.46
N THR A 113 -12.44 -0.76 -12.64
CA THR A 113 -13.62 -1.30 -13.34
C THR A 113 -14.89 -1.15 -12.52
N GLN A 114 -14.84 -1.51 -11.23
CA GLN A 114 -16.00 -1.51 -10.34
C GLN A 114 -16.63 -0.12 -10.18
N PHE A 115 -15.78 0.90 -10.11
CA PHE A 115 -16.22 2.28 -9.91
C PHE A 115 -16.22 3.12 -11.20
N ASN A 116 -16.01 2.48 -12.35
CA ASN A 116 -15.96 3.12 -13.69
C ASN A 116 -15.02 4.34 -13.71
N LEU A 117 -13.75 4.10 -13.32
CA LEU A 117 -12.73 5.12 -13.17
C LEU A 117 -11.74 5.12 -14.34
N GLU A 118 -11.12 6.28 -14.58
CA GLU A 118 -9.97 6.41 -15.46
C GLU A 118 -8.64 6.35 -14.69
N ASP A 119 -7.51 6.22 -15.39
CA ASP A 119 -6.20 6.15 -14.74
C ASP A 119 -5.86 7.43 -13.96
N ASN A 120 -6.38 8.59 -14.40
CA ASN A 120 -6.21 9.87 -13.69
C ASN A 120 -7.04 9.99 -12.40
N ASN A 121 -7.94 9.05 -12.13
CA ASN A 121 -8.64 8.94 -10.84
C ASN A 121 -7.88 8.08 -9.83
N MET A 122 -6.82 7.40 -10.27
CA MET A 122 -6.11 6.43 -9.46
C MET A 122 -4.78 7.00 -8.96
N PHE A 123 -4.54 6.87 -7.67
CA PHE A 123 -3.32 7.24 -6.97
C PHE A 123 -2.75 6.01 -6.27
N VAL A 124 -1.46 5.99 -6.07
CA VAL A 124 -0.80 4.86 -5.41
C VAL A 124 0.08 5.36 -4.28
N PHE A 125 -0.05 4.73 -3.12
CA PHE A 125 0.76 5.02 -1.94
C PHE A 125 1.48 3.76 -1.46
N GLY A 126 2.73 3.90 -1.03
CA GLY A 126 3.47 2.82 -0.39
C GLY A 126 4.41 3.32 0.68
N ARG A 127 4.48 2.57 1.81
CA ARG A 127 5.41 2.83 2.91
C ARG A 127 6.34 1.65 3.12
N SER A 128 7.65 1.92 3.32
CA SER A 128 8.66 0.89 3.62
C SER A 128 8.61 -0.24 2.59
N ILE A 129 8.36 -1.51 3.00
CA ILE A 129 8.24 -2.62 2.06
C ILE A 129 7.14 -2.40 1.01
N GLY A 130 6.06 -1.69 1.38
CA GLY A 130 4.95 -1.35 0.48
C GLY A 130 5.33 -0.40 -0.65
N THR A 131 6.50 0.27 -0.57
CA THR A 131 6.96 1.14 -1.67
C THR A 131 7.29 0.35 -2.93
N SER A 132 7.78 -0.88 -2.80
CA SER A 132 8.12 -1.70 -3.97
C SER A 132 6.89 -2.16 -4.77
N PRO A 133 5.83 -2.75 -4.16
CA PRO A 133 4.59 -3.02 -4.89
C PRO A 133 3.93 -1.74 -5.43
N ALA A 134 4.04 -0.60 -4.74
CA ALA A 134 3.53 0.68 -5.22
C ALA A 134 4.27 1.15 -6.50
N ILE A 135 5.61 1.12 -6.49
CA ILE A 135 6.44 1.46 -7.64
C ILE A 135 6.20 0.47 -8.79
N TYR A 136 6.11 -0.84 -8.49
CA TYR A 136 5.77 -1.85 -9.50
C TYR A 136 4.43 -1.54 -10.16
N LEU A 137 3.38 -1.30 -9.37
CA LEU A 137 2.06 -0.99 -9.88
C LEU A 137 2.10 0.24 -10.81
N ALA A 138 2.75 1.32 -10.38
CA ALA A 138 2.90 2.53 -11.18
C ALA A 138 3.76 2.31 -12.45
N SER A 139 4.64 1.30 -12.47
CA SER A 139 5.45 0.95 -13.64
C SER A 139 4.67 0.19 -14.73
N VAL A 140 3.58 -0.49 -14.35
CA VAL A 140 2.75 -1.32 -15.26
C VAL A 140 1.34 -0.75 -15.46
N ARG A 141 0.99 0.30 -14.72
CA ARG A 141 -0.23 1.11 -14.85
C ARG A 141 0.18 2.59 -14.87
N LYS A 142 -0.75 3.47 -15.19
CA LYS A 142 -0.48 4.91 -15.33
C LYS A 142 -1.35 5.70 -14.33
N PRO A 143 -1.14 5.53 -13.01
CA PRO A 143 -1.90 6.30 -12.04
C PRO A 143 -1.62 7.80 -12.20
N ASN A 144 -2.46 8.63 -11.61
CA ASN A 144 -2.30 10.09 -11.60
C ASN A 144 -1.02 10.49 -10.85
N ALA A 145 -0.73 9.85 -9.70
CA ALA A 145 0.52 10.05 -8.97
C ALA A 145 0.90 8.83 -8.12
N LEU A 146 2.19 8.79 -7.74
CA LEU A 146 2.78 7.81 -6.85
C LEU A 146 3.40 8.52 -5.64
N PHE A 147 3.04 8.07 -4.42
CA PHE A 147 3.59 8.54 -3.15
C PHE A 147 4.37 7.40 -2.50
N VAL A 148 5.61 7.63 -2.15
CA VAL A 148 6.47 6.61 -1.52
C VAL A 148 7.21 7.17 -0.31
N VAL A 149 7.04 6.48 0.83
CA VAL A 149 7.65 6.85 2.11
C VAL A 149 8.66 5.78 2.51
N SER A 150 9.92 6.17 2.76
CA SER A 150 11.04 5.30 3.13
C SER A 150 11.28 4.18 2.10
N SER A 151 11.47 4.57 0.82
CA SER A 151 11.67 3.65 -0.30
C SER A 151 13.08 3.08 -0.36
N PHE A 152 13.24 1.95 -1.07
CA PHE A 152 14.50 1.24 -1.21
C PHE A 152 14.67 0.66 -2.63
N THR A 153 15.92 0.39 -3.03
CA THR A 153 16.24 -0.14 -4.36
C THR A 153 15.85 -1.60 -4.52
N SER A 154 16.08 -2.43 -3.49
CA SER A 154 15.66 -3.84 -3.46
C SER A 154 15.74 -4.42 -2.04
N ILE A 155 15.05 -5.54 -1.77
CA ILE A 155 15.16 -6.26 -0.49
C ILE A 155 16.61 -6.66 -0.20
N ARG A 156 17.38 -7.04 -1.23
CA ARG A 156 18.80 -7.38 -1.07
C ARG A 156 19.64 -6.18 -0.63
N ALA A 157 19.33 -4.98 -1.08
CA ALA A 157 20.01 -3.76 -0.66
C ALA A 157 19.75 -3.47 0.83
N VAL A 158 18.49 -3.52 1.26
CA VAL A 158 18.11 -3.35 2.67
C VAL A 158 18.77 -4.39 3.56
N ALA A 159 18.68 -5.67 3.19
CA ALA A 159 19.31 -6.76 3.93
C ALA A 159 20.84 -6.61 4.00
N GLY A 160 21.45 -6.00 3.00
CA GLY A 160 22.88 -5.75 2.97
C GLY A 160 23.37 -4.87 4.13
N ASN A 161 22.53 -3.96 4.58
CA ASN A 161 22.83 -3.11 5.73
C ASN A 161 22.80 -3.89 7.06
N LEU A 162 22.04 -4.99 7.12
CA LEU A 162 21.86 -5.80 8.31
C LEU A 162 22.83 -6.99 8.37
N VAL A 163 23.04 -7.69 7.24
CA VAL A 163 23.78 -8.97 7.18
C VAL A 163 25.05 -8.92 6.33
N GLY A 164 25.41 -7.76 5.80
CA GLY A 164 26.63 -7.56 5.00
C GLY A 164 26.72 -8.48 3.78
N PRO A 165 27.87 -9.19 3.54
CA PRO A 165 28.04 -10.06 2.39
C PRO A 165 27.04 -11.21 2.28
N LEU A 166 26.43 -11.65 3.39
CA LEU A 166 25.42 -12.71 3.37
C LEU A 166 24.17 -12.33 2.58
N LYS A 167 23.98 -11.04 2.27
CA LYS A 167 22.90 -10.58 1.37
C LYS A 167 22.84 -11.31 0.03
N TYR A 168 23.99 -11.76 -0.50
CA TYR A 168 24.03 -12.47 -1.78
C TYR A 168 23.41 -13.87 -1.74
N LEU A 169 23.16 -14.42 -0.56
CA LEU A 169 22.41 -15.66 -0.36
C LEU A 169 20.89 -15.42 -0.44
N LEU A 170 20.44 -14.17 -0.31
CA LEU A 170 19.02 -13.83 -0.43
C LEU A 170 18.61 -13.76 -1.89
N LYS A 171 17.47 -14.35 -2.21
CA LYS A 171 16.85 -14.20 -3.51
C LYS A 171 16.52 -12.72 -3.77
N GLN A 172 16.86 -12.22 -4.96
CA GLN A 172 16.49 -10.85 -5.36
C GLN A 172 14.97 -10.76 -5.45
N ARG A 173 14.40 -9.78 -4.73
CA ARG A 173 12.96 -9.53 -4.64
C ARG A 173 12.71 -8.04 -4.53
N PHE A 174 11.53 -7.58 -4.99
CA PHE A 174 11.15 -6.18 -4.93
C PHE A 174 12.25 -5.26 -5.49
N THR A 175 12.53 -5.44 -6.78
CA THR A 175 13.55 -4.69 -7.51
C THR A 175 13.01 -3.32 -7.92
N SER A 176 12.79 -2.44 -6.95
CA SER A 176 12.26 -1.09 -7.18
C SER A 176 13.12 -0.31 -8.17
N GLU A 177 14.44 -0.55 -8.19
CA GLU A 177 15.39 0.04 -9.14
C GLU A 177 15.14 -0.34 -10.61
N GLU A 178 14.51 -1.48 -10.86
CA GLU A 178 14.10 -1.87 -12.21
C GLU A 178 12.74 -1.27 -12.58
N TYR A 179 11.81 -1.28 -11.64
CA TYR A 179 10.44 -0.80 -11.86
C TYR A 179 10.37 0.71 -12.06
N ILE A 180 11.11 1.49 -11.26
CA ILE A 180 11.06 2.97 -11.27
C ILE A 180 11.40 3.57 -12.64
N LYS A 181 12.20 2.89 -13.46
CA LYS A 181 12.59 3.31 -14.82
C LYS A 181 11.41 3.41 -15.78
N ASN A 182 10.31 2.70 -15.48
CA ASN A 182 9.11 2.62 -16.31
C ASN A 182 7.92 3.41 -15.73
N VAL A 183 8.08 4.02 -14.55
CA VAL A 183 7.04 4.90 -14.00
C VAL A 183 6.98 6.19 -14.82
N THR A 184 5.77 6.61 -15.19
CA THR A 184 5.53 7.79 -16.02
C THR A 184 4.73 8.88 -15.32
N CYS A 185 4.04 8.55 -14.23
CA CYS A 185 3.30 9.54 -13.42
C CYS A 185 4.24 10.36 -12.53
N PRO A 186 3.82 11.55 -12.06
CA PRO A 186 4.55 12.29 -11.03
C PRO A 186 4.74 11.46 -9.76
N ILE A 187 5.92 11.61 -9.11
CA ILE A 187 6.28 10.86 -7.91
C ILE A 187 6.63 11.82 -6.78
N PHE A 188 6.06 11.58 -5.61
CA PHE A 188 6.46 12.23 -4.37
C PHE A 188 7.20 11.24 -3.47
N PHE A 189 8.45 11.55 -3.16
CA PHE A 189 9.27 10.78 -2.24
C PHE A 189 9.36 11.49 -0.90
N VAL A 190 9.16 10.74 0.19
CA VAL A 190 9.47 11.17 1.55
C VAL A 190 10.44 10.18 2.16
N HIS A 191 11.54 10.64 2.76
CA HIS A 191 12.48 9.75 3.45
C HIS A 191 13.25 10.50 4.54
N GLY A 192 13.13 10.04 5.77
CA GLY A 192 13.84 10.62 6.91
C GLY A 192 15.35 10.44 6.81
N LYS A 193 16.11 11.52 7.02
CA LYS A 193 17.58 11.45 7.02
C LYS A 193 18.13 10.63 8.20
N SER A 194 17.37 10.54 9.29
CA SER A 194 17.71 9.79 10.49
C SER A 194 17.16 8.36 10.50
N ASP A 195 16.70 7.83 9.35
CA ASP A 195 16.20 6.45 9.22
C ASP A 195 17.34 5.43 9.46
N PRO A 196 17.31 4.66 10.58
CA PRO A 196 18.36 3.71 10.90
C PRO A 196 18.17 2.36 10.20
N LEU A 197 16.96 2.08 9.67
CA LEU A 197 16.61 0.80 9.06
C LEU A 197 16.89 0.79 7.56
N ILE A 198 16.40 1.82 6.87
CA ILE A 198 16.61 2.02 5.44
C ILE A 198 17.30 3.38 5.25
N PRO A 199 18.60 3.41 4.92
CA PRO A 199 19.28 4.67 4.67
C PRO A 199 18.58 5.49 3.57
N TYR A 200 18.36 6.79 3.79
CA TYR A 200 17.70 7.66 2.81
C TYR A 200 18.41 7.70 1.45
N THR A 201 19.68 7.30 1.40
CA THR A 201 20.46 7.13 0.18
C THR A 201 19.89 6.09 -0.79
N GLU A 202 19.06 5.15 -0.29
CA GLU A 202 18.31 4.22 -1.12
C GLU A 202 17.29 4.99 -2.00
N THR A 203 16.52 5.90 -1.41
CA THR A 203 15.62 6.78 -2.17
C THR A 203 16.40 7.69 -3.13
N ILE A 204 17.54 8.27 -2.70
CA ILE A 204 18.40 9.05 -3.60
C ILE A 204 18.86 8.21 -4.80
N SER A 205 19.13 6.92 -4.60
CA SER A 205 19.51 6.03 -5.71
C SER A 205 18.36 5.81 -6.69
N LEU A 206 17.12 5.71 -6.20
CA LEU A 206 15.93 5.62 -7.07
C LEU A 206 15.68 6.92 -7.84
N THR A 207 15.83 8.10 -7.21
CA THR A 207 15.61 9.37 -7.89
C THR A 207 16.60 9.61 -9.03
N LYS A 208 17.84 9.12 -8.91
CA LYS A 208 18.88 9.23 -9.97
C LYS A 208 18.52 8.47 -11.27
N ILE A 209 17.72 7.41 -11.16
CA ILE A 209 17.34 6.57 -12.29
C ILE A 209 15.88 6.74 -12.70
N CYS A 210 15.12 7.48 -11.91
CA CYS A 210 13.75 7.86 -12.21
C CYS A 210 13.71 8.77 -13.44
N LYS A 211 12.79 8.49 -14.36
CA LYS A 211 12.60 9.30 -15.58
C LYS A 211 11.42 10.26 -15.47
N SER A 212 10.55 10.04 -14.49
CA SER A 212 9.38 10.88 -14.24
C SER A 212 9.74 12.14 -13.48
N LYS A 213 8.88 13.15 -13.57
CA LYS A 213 8.90 14.29 -12.66
C LYS A 213 8.76 13.79 -11.23
N TYR A 214 9.59 14.28 -10.32
CA TYR A 214 9.49 13.94 -8.91
C TYR A 214 9.78 15.13 -8.02
N GLU A 215 9.27 15.06 -6.80
CA GLU A 215 9.69 15.88 -5.66
C GLU A 215 10.21 14.96 -4.55
N LEU A 216 11.16 15.43 -3.78
CA LEU A 216 11.78 14.68 -2.68
C LEU A 216 11.84 15.53 -1.42
N LEU A 217 11.18 15.06 -0.38
CA LEU A 217 11.22 15.61 0.97
C LEU A 217 12.11 14.72 1.86
N THR A 218 13.09 15.33 2.56
CA THR A 218 14.00 14.58 3.45
C THR A 218 14.11 15.25 4.81
N PRO A 219 13.10 15.12 5.70
CA PRO A 219 13.15 15.70 7.04
C PRO A 219 14.34 15.14 7.83
N SER A 220 15.09 16.03 8.51
CA SER A 220 16.31 15.64 9.22
C SER A 220 16.03 14.85 10.50
N HIS A 221 14.89 15.11 11.15
CA HIS A 221 14.46 14.49 12.40
C HIS A 221 13.77 13.14 12.18
N MET A 222 13.14 12.96 11.02
CA MET A 222 12.34 11.78 10.70
C MET A 222 13.20 10.51 10.69
N THR A 223 12.75 9.50 11.45
CA THR A 223 13.27 8.13 11.41
C THR A 223 12.34 7.21 10.64
N HIS A 224 12.57 5.89 10.67
CA HIS A 224 11.69 4.91 10.00
C HIS A 224 10.29 4.86 10.59
N ASN A 225 10.17 4.98 11.92
CA ASN A 225 8.92 4.82 12.66
C ASN A 225 8.58 6.02 13.56
N ASP A 226 9.48 7.00 13.69
CA ASP A 226 9.26 8.18 14.51
C ASP A 226 9.28 9.41 13.58
N PHE A 227 8.09 9.98 13.35
CA PHE A 227 7.84 11.12 12.47
C PHE A 227 6.49 11.76 12.85
N ASP A 228 6.33 13.02 12.50
CA ASP A 228 5.02 13.65 12.54
C ASP A 228 4.21 13.23 11.31
N LEU A 229 3.05 12.57 11.56
CA LEU A 229 2.23 12.04 10.48
C LEU A 229 1.73 13.15 9.54
N TYR A 230 1.33 14.28 10.11
CA TYR A 230 0.77 15.39 9.33
C TYR A 230 1.85 16.24 8.68
N GLU A 231 2.82 16.73 9.47
CA GLU A 231 3.85 17.66 8.98
C GLU A 231 4.83 16.99 7.99
N ASP A 232 5.22 15.73 8.25
CA ASP A 232 6.22 15.05 7.43
C ASP A 232 5.63 14.30 6.21
N ILE A 233 4.35 13.90 6.26
CA ILE A 233 3.78 13.01 5.23
C ILE A 233 2.50 13.59 4.61
N ILE A 234 1.46 13.84 5.40
CA ILE A 234 0.10 14.08 4.88
C ILE A 234 -0.01 15.45 4.21
N GLU A 235 0.38 16.53 4.90
CA GLU A 235 0.33 17.89 4.35
C GLU A 235 1.24 18.06 3.13
N PRO A 236 2.50 17.53 3.12
CA PRO A 236 3.32 17.53 1.92
C PRO A 236 2.72 16.78 0.74
N ILE A 237 2.03 15.64 0.96
CA ILE A 237 1.30 14.92 -0.09
C ILE A 237 0.16 15.78 -0.65
N GLN A 238 -0.63 16.43 0.21
CA GLN A 238 -1.70 17.32 -0.22
C GLN A 238 -1.15 18.46 -1.09
N LYS A 239 -0.08 19.11 -0.63
CA LYS A 239 0.59 20.19 -1.39
C LYS A 239 1.13 19.69 -2.73
N PHE A 240 1.71 18.50 -2.76
CA PHE A 240 2.16 17.89 -4.01
C PHE A 240 1.00 17.64 -4.98
N ASN A 241 -0.13 17.12 -4.50
CA ASN A 241 -1.33 16.92 -5.30
C ASN A 241 -1.82 18.21 -5.94
N GLU A 242 -1.92 19.29 -5.18
CA GLU A 242 -2.37 20.59 -5.67
C GLU A 242 -1.48 21.14 -6.79
N ASN A 243 -0.17 20.86 -6.74
CA ASN A 243 0.81 21.39 -7.67
C ASN A 243 1.04 20.50 -8.91
N ASN A 244 0.76 19.19 -8.82
CA ASN A 244 1.22 18.22 -9.83
C ASN A 244 0.12 17.32 -10.39
N CYS A 245 -1.08 17.30 -9.81
CA CYS A 245 -2.14 16.36 -10.17
C CYS A 245 -3.40 17.09 -10.62
N THR A 246 -4.13 16.46 -11.51
CA THR A 246 -5.50 16.89 -11.82
C THR A 246 -6.47 16.07 -10.98
N ILE A 247 -7.15 16.72 -10.05
CA ILE A 247 -8.12 16.09 -9.17
C ILE A 247 -9.51 16.18 -9.78
N ASP A 248 -10.16 15.03 -9.95
CA ASP A 248 -11.56 14.98 -10.39
C ASP A 248 -12.46 15.28 -9.17
N ASN A 249 -13.15 16.42 -9.20
CA ASN A 249 -14.08 16.80 -8.13
C ASN A 249 -15.44 16.08 -8.21
N GLY A 250 -15.61 15.18 -9.16
CA GLY A 250 -16.81 14.37 -9.31
C GLY A 250 -17.00 13.42 -8.13
N LYS A 251 -18.27 13.09 -7.89
CA LYS A 251 -18.69 12.13 -6.87
C LYS A 251 -19.43 10.98 -7.52
N ILE A 252 -19.34 9.83 -6.89
CA ILE A 252 -20.11 8.64 -7.23
C ILE A 252 -21.30 8.60 -6.27
N ASN A 253 -22.50 8.51 -6.81
CA ASN A 253 -23.69 8.38 -5.98
C ASN A 253 -23.70 6.98 -5.35
N ILE A 254 -23.75 6.93 -4.02
CA ILE A 254 -23.74 5.67 -3.27
C ILE A 254 -24.95 4.80 -3.64
N ASP A 255 -26.11 5.39 -3.87
CA ASP A 255 -27.33 4.64 -4.21
C ASP A 255 -27.19 3.87 -5.53
N ASP A 256 -26.41 4.40 -6.49
CA ASP A 256 -26.19 3.75 -7.79
C ASP A 256 -25.30 2.52 -7.69
N ILE A 257 -24.44 2.43 -6.67
CA ILE A 257 -23.44 1.36 -6.50
C ILE A 257 -23.61 0.57 -5.19
N LYS A 258 -24.63 0.89 -4.39
CA LYS A 258 -24.86 0.28 -3.07
C LYS A 258 -24.86 -1.25 -3.13
N ASN A 259 -25.63 -1.83 -4.06
CA ASN A 259 -25.71 -3.28 -4.21
C ASN A 259 -24.35 -3.93 -4.54
N ASP A 260 -23.49 -3.21 -5.23
CA ASP A 260 -22.17 -3.70 -5.60
C ASP A 260 -21.19 -3.57 -4.43
N ILE A 261 -21.27 -2.48 -3.68
CA ILE A 261 -20.51 -2.32 -2.44
C ILE A 261 -20.94 -3.37 -1.41
N ASP A 262 -22.24 -3.61 -1.22
CA ASP A 262 -22.76 -4.62 -0.30
C ASP A 262 -22.25 -6.05 -0.65
N LYS A 263 -22.10 -6.36 -1.94
CA LYS A 263 -21.47 -7.62 -2.36
C LYS A 263 -20.00 -7.69 -1.99
N LEU A 264 -19.26 -6.58 -2.12
CA LEU A 264 -17.83 -6.52 -1.76
C LEU A 264 -17.61 -6.65 -0.26
N HIS A 265 -18.54 -6.17 0.58
CA HIS A 265 -18.49 -6.31 2.03
C HIS A 265 -18.86 -7.73 2.52
N LYS A 266 -19.46 -8.55 1.66
CA LYS A 266 -19.84 -9.90 2.05
C LYS A 266 -18.58 -10.76 2.25
N MET A 267 -18.32 -11.11 3.49
CA MET A 267 -17.16 -11.95 3.85
C MET A 267 -17.26 -13.35 3.21
N PRO A 268 -16.21 -13.77 2.47
CA PRO A 268 -16.16 -15.13 1.90
C PRO A 268 -16.06 -16.20 3.00
N GLN A 269 -16.70 -17.35 2.80
CA GLN A 269 -16.68 -18.45 3.78
C GLN A 269 -15.28 -18.92 4.14
N GLU A 270 -14.34 -18.94 3.18
CA GLU A 270 -12.94 -19.33 3.43
C GLU A 270 -12.26 -18.43 4.45
N ILE A 271 -12.56 -17.11 4.42
CA ILE A 271 -12.02 -16.14 5.36
C ILE A 271 -12.69 -16.27 6.71
N GLU A 272 -14.01 -16.48 6.74
CA GLU A 272 -14.72 -16.77 8.01
C GLU A 272 -14.14 -17.99 8.72
N PHE A 273 -13.88 -19.08 8.01
CA PHE A 273 -13.26 -20.29 8.57
C PHE A 273 -11.85 -20.00 9.09
N TYR A 274 -11.05 -19.24 8.34
CA TYR A 274 -9.70 -18.90 8.75
C TYR A 274 -9.68 -18.01 10.00
N ILE A 275 -10.58 -17.05 10.10
CA ILE A 275 -10.73 -16.21 11.30
C ILE A 275 -11.10 -17.06 12.53
N ARG A 276 -11.97 -18.07 12.37
CA ARG A 276 -12.30 -19.00 13.47
C ARG A 276 -11.07 -19.80 13.91
N ASP A 277 -10.31 -20.33 12.96
CA ASP A 277 -9.05 -21.06 13.26
C ASP A 277 -8.01 -20.18 13.97
N LEU A 278 -7.90 -18.90 13.60
CA LEU A 278 -7.05 -17.92 14.30
C LEU A 278 -7.52 -17.68 15.74
N LYS A 279 -8.83 -17.52 15.96
CA LYS A 279 -9.41 -17.37 17.31
C LYS A 279 -9.09 -18.53 18.24
N ASP A 280 -9.15 -19.75 17.73
CA ASP A 280 -8.92 -20.95 18.54
C ASP A 280 -7.43 -21.15 18.89
N LYS A 281 -6.51 -20.56 18.11
CA LYS A 281 -5.07 -20.58 18.39
C LYS A 281 -4.61 -19.51 19.39
N VAL A 282 -5.41 -18.47 19.62
CA VAL A 282 -5.09 -17.37 20.57
C VAL A 282 -5.64 -17.65 21.97
N LYS A 283 -6.53 -18.64 22.12
CA LYS A 283 -6.99 -19.17 23.42
C LYS A 283 -5.97 -20.16 24.01
#